data_31ab8eed2b546d28a9c407b9685a2ecf
#
_entry.id   31ab8eed2b546d28a9c407b9685a2ecf
#
_cell.length_a   1.000
_cell.length_b   1.000
_cell.length_c   1.000
_cell.angle_alpha   90.00
_cell.angle_beta   90.00
_cell.angle_gamma   90.00
#
_symmetry.space_group_name_H-M   'P 1'
#
loop_
_entity.id
_entity.type
_entity.pdbx_description
1 polymer ?
#
loop_
_entity_poly.entity_id
_entity_poly.type
_entity_poly.pdbx_seq_one_letter_code
_entity_poly.pdbx_strand_id
1 'polypeptide(L)'
;FHSIFARILRVEADKIGYSPNFTIYDTEDTKSVIGAIIKEMNLDKTVYNVNTIRSSISSAKSSLITPRLYAENEAMKMQDRQAKMPFISEIYLKYGERCKRAGAMDFDDLLYRLYELWQKNPEVLDKYRKRFRYLLVDEFQDTNTLQYGIIRKLVHFEGSPRNICVVGDDAQSI
;
A
#
# COMPACT_ATOMS: atom_id res chain seq x y z
N PHE A 1 -8.57 3.45 -9.18
CA PHE A 1 -8.00 2.24 -8.57
C PHE A 1 -8.72 1.87 -7.26
N HIS A 2 -8.71 2.71 -6.23
CA HIS A 2 -9.10 2.37 -4.85
C HIS A 2 -10.51 1.77 -4.72
N SER A 3 -11.53 2.29 -5.41
CA SER A 3 -12.91 1.80 -5.31
C SER A 3 -13.07 0.36 -5.81
N ILE A 4 -12.43 0.02 -6.93
CA ILE A 4 -12.45 -1.34 -7.49
C ILE A 4 -11.69 -2.28 -6.57
N PHE A 5 -10.52 -1.85 -6.07
CA PHE A 5 -9.65 -2.67 -5.23
C PHE A 5 -10.28 -2.95 -3.86
N ALA A 6 -10.91 -1.95 -3.25
CA ALA A 6 -11.68 -2.16 -2.02
C ALA A 6 -12.80 -3.19 -2.21
N ARG A 7 -13.50 -3.16 -3.35
CA ARG A 7 -14.54 -4.13 -3.67
C ARG A 7 -13.99 -5.54 -3.84
N ILE A 8 -12.86 -5.70 -4.52
CA ILE A 8 -12.17 -6.99 -4.67
C ILE A 8 -11.75 -7.51 -3.29
N LEU A 9 -11.10 -6.68 -2.49
CA LEU A 9 -10.64 -7.05 -1.15
C LEU A 9 -11.79 -7.44 -0.21
N ARG A 10 -12.96 -6.81 -0.30
CA ARG A 10 -14.14 -7.21 0.48
C ARG A 10 -14.64 -8.61 0.10
N VAL A 11 -14.62 -8.94 -1.19
CA VAL A 11 -15.04 -10.27 -1.69
C VAL A 11 -14.08 -11.36 -1.28
N GLU A 12 -12.78 -11.07 -1.22
CA GLU A 12 -11.71 -12.04 -0.95
C GLU A 12 -11.08 -11.86 0.46
N ALA A 13 -11.76 -11.14 1.35
CA ALA A 13 -11.22 -10.68 2.63
C ALA A 13 -10.69 -11.81 3.52
N ASP A 14 -11.35 -12.95 3.52
CA ASP A 14 -10.98 -14.15 4.27
C ASP A 14 -9.58 -14.64 3.91
N LYS A 15 -9.19 -14.55 2.62
CA LYS A 15 -7.87 -14.99 2.13
C LYS A 15 -6.70 -14.12 2.59
N ILE A 16 -6.99 -12.91 3.06
CA ILE A 16 -5.99 -11.98 3.61
C ILE A 16 -6.13 -11.79 5.12
N GLY A 17 -7.03 -12.58 5.77
CA GLY A 17 -7.24 -12.54 7.22
C GLY A 17 -7.93 -11.27 7.71
N TYR A 18 -8.86 -10.74 6.90
CA TYR A 18 -9.72 -9.61 7.26
C TYR A 18 -11.20 -10.00 7.20
N SER A 19 -12.02 -9.23 7.92
CA SER A 19 -13.48 -9.27 7.73
C SER A 19 -13.86 -8.56 6.42
N PRO A 20 -14.91 -9.02 5.70
CA PRO A 20 -15.45 -8.26 4.55
C PRO A 20 -15.87 -6.84 4.89
N ASN A 21 -16.16 -6.56 6.16
CA ASN A 21 -16.57 -5.26 6.67
C ASN A 21 -15.40 -4.44 7.25
N PHE A 22 -14.17 -4.66 6.76
CA PHE A 22 -13.03 -3.87 7.22
C PHE A 22 -13.27 -2.37 7.03
N THR A 23 -12.75 -1.58 7.96
CA THR A 23 -12.80 -0.12 7.90
C THR A 23 -11.70 0.41 6.98
N ILE A 24 -12.00 1.45 6.21
CA ILE A 24 -11.00 2.16 5.44
C ILE A 24 -10.65 3.44 6.19
N TYR A 25 -9.41 3.55 6.63
CA TYR A 25 -8.89 4.75 7.28
C TYR A 25 -8.56 5.81 6.24
N ASP A 26 -9.05 7.01 6.48
CA ASP A 26 -8.67 8.18 5.72
C ASP A 26 -7.32 8.77 6.22
N THR A 27 -6.97 9.94 5.67
CA THR A 27 -5.73 10.63 6.06
C THR A 27 -5.71 11.04 7.53
N GLU A 28 -6.84 11.49 8.07
CA GLU A 28 -6.92 11.95 9.46
C GLU A 28 -6.94 10.77 10.44
N ASP A 29 -7.62 9.68 10.11
CA ASP A 29 -7.56 8.43 10.86
C ASP A 29 -6.12 7.91 10.94
N THR A 30 -5.43 7.86 9.79
CA THR A 30 -4.03 7.44 9.69
C THR A 30 -3.12 8.31 10.56
N LYS A 31 -3.25 9.64 10.49
CA LYS A 31 -2.50 10.58 11.32
C LYS A 31 -2.77 10.39 12.81
N SER A 32 -4.04 10.16 13.17
CA SER A 32 -4.44 9.92 14.56
C SER A 32 -3.73 8.68 15.12
N VAL A 33 -3.73 7.57 14.39
CA VAL A 33 -3.06 6.34 14.82
C VAL A 33 -1.55 6.54 14.96
N ILE A 34 -0.90 7.17 13.97
CA ILE A 34 0.54 7.47 14.00
C ILE A 34 0.87 8.39 15.16
N GLY A 35 0.09 9.45 15.38
CA GLY A 35 0.27 10.39 16.49
C GLY A 35 0.16 9.74 17.86
N ALA A 36 -0.77 8.78 18.00
CA ALA A 36 -0.90 8.00 19.22
C ALA A 36 0.34 7.11 19.48
N ILE A 37 0.90 6.50 18.43
CA ILE A 37 2.12 5.69 18.52
C ILE A 37 3.33 6.55 18.93
N ILE A 38 3.52 7.71 18.30
CA ILE A 38 4.59 8.65 18.62
C ILE A 38 4.51 9.07 20.09
N LYS A 39 3.30 9.38 20.57
CA LYS A 39 3.05 9.74 21.99
C LYS A 39 3.38 8.59 22.95
N GLU A 40 2.94 7.37 22.63
CA GLU A 40 3.17 6.17 23.45
C GLU A 40 4.66 5.79 23.53
N MET A 41 5.39 6.00 22.44
CA MET A 41 6.84 5.80 22.40
C MET A 41 7.62 6.95 23.05
N ASN A 42 6.97 7.96 23.59
CA ASN A 42 7.58 9.17 24.16
C ASN A 42 8.56 9.87 23.21
N LEU A 43 8.26 9.88 21.91
CA LEU A 43 9.08 10.53 20.91
C LEU A 43 8.73 12.01 20.77
N ASP A 44 9.75 12.83 20.45
CA ASP A 44 9.57 14.26 20.23
C ASP A 44 8.76 14.51 18.95
N LYS A 45 7.57 15.10 19.07
CA LYS A 45 6.67 15.39 17.95
C LYS A 45 7.22 16.43 16.97
N THR A 46 8.19 17.23 17.39
CA THR A 46 8.83 18.22 16.51
C THR A 46 9.81 17.54 15.56
N VAL A 47 10.45 16.45 16.02
CA VAL A 47 11.33 15.59 15.22
C VAL A 47 10.50 14.58 14.43
N TYR A 48 9.65 13.81 15.12
CA TYR A 48 8.75 12.82 14.52
C TYR A 48 7.44 13.45 14.08
N ASN A 49 7.48 14.30 13.05
CA ASN A 49 6.29 14.92 12.51
C ASN A 49 5.36 13.84 11.89
N VAL A 50 4.09 13.84 12.28
CA VAL A 50 3.10 12.83 11.85
C VAL A 50 2.99 12.75 10.32
N ASN A 51 3.03 13.89 9.61
CA ASN A 51 2.96 13.89 8.15
C ASN A 51 4.20 13.27 7.52
N THR A 52 5.38 13.55 8.07
CA THR A 52 6.65 12.96 7.60
C THR A 52 6.64 11.44 7.79
N ILE A 53 6.25 10.97 8.97
CA ILE A 53 6.15 9.53 9.26
C ILE A 53 5.13 8.86 8.34
N ARG A 54 3.95 9.46 8.16
CA ARG A 54 2.93 8.96 7.23
C ARG A 54 3.47 8.84 5.81
N SER A 55 4.17 9.87 5.33
CA SER A 55 4.78 9.85 3.98
C SER A 55 5.84 8.75 3.84
N SER A 56 6.66 8.52 4.86
CA SER A 56 7.66 7.44 4.86
C SER A 56 6.99 6.07 4.80
N ILE A 57 5.92 5.85 5.57
CA ILE A 57 5.15 4.59 5.55
C ILE A 57 4.48 4.39 4.19
N SER A 58 3.85 5.43 3.63
CA SER A 58 3.19 5.40 2.32
C SER A 58 4.20 5.06 1.21
N SER A 59 5.37 5.70 1.22
CA SER A 59 6.46 5.42 0.28
C SER A 59 6.95 3.97 0.38
N ALA A 60 7.12 3.45 1.61
CA ALA A 60 7.50 2.07 1.82
C ALA A 60 6.46 1.09 1.26
N LYS A 61 5.17 1.31 1.53
CA LYS A 61 4.08 0.50 0.98
C LYS A 61 4.05 0.54 -0.55
N SER A 62 4.18 1.72 -1.15
CA SER A 62 4.22 1.91 -2.60
C SER A 62 5.40 1.22 -3.27
N SER A 63 6.48 1.00 -2.53
CA SER A 63 7.68 0.26 -2.95
C SER A 63 7.65 -1.22 -2.55
N LEU A 64 6.51 -1.74 -2.07
CA LEU A 64 6.35 -3.12 -1.58
C LEU A 64 7.27 -3.49 -0.41
N ILE A 65 7.70 -2.50 0.37
CA ILE A 65 8.54 -2.71 1.54
C ILE A 65 7.64 -2.92 2.76
N THR A 66 7.61 -4.16 3.26
CA THR A 66 6.91 -4.51 4.50
C THR A 66 7.58 -3.89 5.73
N PRO A 67 6.90 -3.76 6.88
CA PRO A 67 7.55 -3.34 8.13
C PRO A 67 8.79 -4.18 8.47
N ARG A 68 8.75 -5.48 8.19
CA ARG A 68 9.87 -6.39 8.41
C ARG A 68 11.04 -6.08 7.47
N LEU A 69 10.78 -5.97 6.16
CA LEU A 69 11.80 -5.62 5.17
C LEU A 69 12.40 -4.24 5.46
N TYR A 70 11.60 -3.30 5.94
CA TYR A 70 12.08 -1.98 6.36
C TYR A 70 13.09 -2.12 7.52
N ALA A 71 12.74 -2.89 8.55
CA ALA A 71 13.58 -3.12 9.71
C ALA A 71 14.89 -3.89 9.37
N GLU A 72 14.88 -4.70 8.33
CA GLU A 72 16.04 -5.45 7.84
C GLU A 72 16.91 -4.64 6.85
N ASN A 73 16.42 -3.50 6.34
CA ASN A 73 17.10 -2.67 5.34
C ASN A 73 18.04 -1.66 5.98
N GLU A 74 19.34 -1.97 6.01
CA GLU A 74 20.34 -1.10 6.63
C GLU A 74 20.47 0.26 5.95
N ALA A 75 20.26 0.37 4.64
CA ALA A 75 20.32 1.65 3.94
C ALA A 75 19.19 2.60 4.40
N MET A 76 17.96 2.09 4.53
CA MET A 76 16.83 2.85 5.06
C MET A 76 17.05 3.26 6.50
N LYS A 77 17.53 2.35 7.35
CA LYS A 77 17.86 2.65 8.75
C LYS A 77 18.98 3.68 8.88
N MET A 78 19.96 3.66 7.98
CA MET A 78 21.01 4.69 7.97
C MET A 78 20.44 6.05 7.59
N GLN A 79 19.57 6.10 6.58
CA GLN A 79 18.86 7.33 6.17
C GLN A 79 18.01 7.89 7.32
N ASP A 80 17.27 7.03 8.03
CA ASP A 80 16.45 7.42 9.20
C ASP A 80 17.32 7.99 10.32
N ARG A 81 18.48 7.38 10.59
CA ARG A 81 19.45 7.90 11.59
C ARG A 81 20.01 9.27 11.18
N GLN A 82 20.34 9.46 9.91
CA GLN A 82 20.80 10.76 9.38
C GLN A 82 19.73 11.83 9.51
N ALA A 83 18.45 11.45 9.30
CA ALA A 83 17.31 12.31 9.51
C ALA A 83 16.94 12.51 11.00
N LYS A 84 17.70 11.95 11.93
CA LYS A 84 17.47 11.93 13.39
C LYS A 84 16.14 11.27 13.79
N MET A 85 15.63 10.36 12.96
CA MET A 85 14.39 9.61 13.18
C MET A 85 14.62 8.08 13.15
N PRO A 86 15.48 7.50 14.00
CA PRO A 86 15.85 6.09 13.94
C PRO A 86 14.71 5.10 14.24
N PHE A 87 13.56 5.57 14.75
CA PHE A 87 12.43 4.73 15.15
C PHE A 87 11.32 4.60 14.09
N ILE A 88 11.54 5.05 12.84
CA ILE A 88 10.51 4.96 11.79
C ILE A 88 10.09 3.51 11.55
N SER A 89 11.02 2.57 11.50
CA SER A 89 10.71 1.15 11.29
C SER A 89 9.83 0.57 12.42
N GLU A 90 10.07 0.97 13.68
CA GLU A 90 9.26 0.54 14.82
C GLU A 90 7.86 1.16 14.79
N ILE A 91 7.76 2.44 14.43
CA ILE A 91 6.46 3.11 14.25
C ILE A 91 5.67 2.41 13.13
N TYR A 92 6.31 2.07 12.03
CA TYR A 92 5.67 1.38 10.91
C TYR A 92 5.15 -0.01 11.32
N LEU A 93 5.93 -0.77 12.08
CA LEU A 93 5.51 -2.06 12.62
C LEU A 93 4.26 -1.91 13.52
N LYS A 94 4.33 -1.04 14.52
CA LYS A 94 3.21 -0.76 15.45
C LYS A 94 1.97 -0.26 14.72
N TYR A 95 2.14 0.58 13.68
CA TYR A 95 1.06 1.06 12.85
C TYR A 95 0.34 -0.10 12.14
N GLY A 96 1.07 -0.97 11.47
CA GLY A 96 0.52 -2.14 10.80
C GLY A 96 -0.22 -3.10 11.75
N GLU A 97 0.34 -3.34 12.95
CA GLU A 97 -0.29 -4.16 13.99
C GLU A 97 -1.61 -3.54 14.48
N ARG A 98 -1.65 -2.23 14.69
CA ARG A 98 -2.87 -1.52 15.13
C ARG A 98 -3.95 -1.55 14.08
N CYS A 99 -3.61 -1.27 12.81
CA CYS A 99 -4.56 -1.36 11.71
C CYS A 99 -5.13 -2.78 11.61
N LYS A 100 -4.28 -3.80 11.67
CA LYS A 100 -4.73 -5.20 11.61
C LYS A 100 -5.64 -5.57 12.79
N ARG A 101 -5.28 -5.16 14.00
CA ARG A 101 -6.10 -5.41 15.22
C ARG A 101 -7.45 -4.71 15.15
N ALA A 102 -7.50 -3.52 14.58
CA ALA A 102 -8.73 -2.75 14.37
C ALA A 102 -9.57 -3.25 13.17
N GLY A 103 -9.06 -4.22 12.40
CA GLY A 103 -9.70 -4.65 11.15
C GLY A 103 -9.78 -3.51 10.13
N ALA A 104 -8.76 -2.66 10.07
CA ALA A 104 -8.72 -1.47 9.24
C ALA A 104 -7.60 -1.53 8.20
N MET A 105 -7.82 -0.86 7.08
CA MET A 105 -6.84 -0.62 6.01
C MET A 105 -6.83 0.86 5.66
N ASP A 106 -5.66 1.45 5.44
CA ASP A 106 -5.56 2.77 4.82
C ASP A 106 -5.62 2.67 3.28
N PHE A 107 -5.56 3.80 2.58
CA PHE A 107 -5.61 3.81 1.12
C PHE A 107 -4.43 3.07 0.47
N ASP A 108 -3.24 3.14 1.05
CA ASP A 108 -2.07 2.42 0.55
C ASP A 108 -2.22 0.91 0.76
N ASP A 109 -2.85 0.49 1.87
CA ASP A 109 -3.14 -0.91 2.15
C ASP A 109 -4.08 -1.52 1.10
N LEU A 110 -5.02 -0.76 0.54
CA LEU A 110 -5.92 -1.30 -0.49
C LEU A 110 -5.15 -1.79 -1.72
N LEU A 111 -4.09 -1.08 -2.11
CA LEU A 111 -3.23 -1.50 -3.21
C LEU A 111 -2.27 -2.61 -2.77
N TYR A 112 -1.61 -2.40 -1.64
CA TYR A 112 -0.63 -3.33 -1.09
C TYR A 112 -1.23 -4.71 -0.82
N ARG A 113 -2.40 -4.77 -0.14
CA ARG A 113 -3.09 -6.02 0.18
C ARG A 113 -3.65 -6.71 -1.06
N LEU A 114 -4.08 -5.96 -2.07
CA LEU A 114 -4.49 -6.55 -3.34
C LEU A 114 -3.31 -7.20 -4.06
N TYR A 115 -2.16 -6.51 -4.10
CA TYR A 115 -0.95 -7.08 -4.67
C TYR A 115 -0.52 -8.36 -3.93
N GLU A 116 -0.52 -8.34 -2.60
CA GLU A 116 -0.22 -9.49 -1.74
C GLU A 116 -1.20 -10.65 -1.95
N LEU A 117 -2.50 -10.36 -2.00
CA LEU A 117 -3.55 -11.34 -2.29
C LEU A 117 -3.27 -12.10 -3.59
N TRP A 118 -3.01 -11.36 -4.66
CA TRP A 118 -2.76 -11.95 -5.97
C TRP A 118 -1.39 -12.63 -6.09
N GLN A 119 -0.43 -12.23 -5.26
CA GLN A 119 0.86 -12.92 -5.19
C GLN A 119 0.74 -14.29 -4.51
N LYS A 120 -0.08 -14.38 -3.45
CA LYS A 120 -0.25 -15.60 -2.66
C LYS A 120 -1.33 -16.54 -3.21
N ASN A 121 -2.27 -16.02 -3.99
CA ASN A 121 -3.43 -16.75 -4.50
C ASN A 121 -3.57 -16.59 -6.02
N PRO A 122 -2.79 -17.33 -6.82
CA PRO A 122 -2.84 -17.23 -8.29
C PRO A 122 -4.22 -17.52 -8.88
N GLU A 123 -5.00 -18.41 -8.25
CA GLU A 123 -6.36 -18.75 -8.67
C GLU A 123 -7.32 -17.55 -8.53
N VAL A 124 -7.11 -16.70 -7.51
CA VAL A 124 -7.87 -15.45 -7.36
C VAL A 124 -7.49 -14.46 -8.46
N LEU A 125 -6.19 -14.32 -8.75
CA LEU A 125 -5.74 -13.47 -9.84
C LEU A 125 -6.34 -13.91 -11.18
N ASP A 126 -6.36 -15.20 -11.48
CA ASP A 126 -6.91 -15.74 -12.73
C ASP A 126 -8.43 -15.50 -12.84
N LYS A 127 -9.16 -15.56 -11.72
CA LYS A 127 -10.57 -15.15 -11.66
C LYS A 127 -10.76 -13.70 -12.16
N TYR A 128 -9.90 -12.78 -11.71
CA TYR A 128 -10.01 -11.37 -12.09
C TYR A 128 -9.45 -11.09 -13.50
N ARG A 129 -8.44 -11.81 -13.96
CA ARG A 129 -7.97 -11.80 -15.35
C ARG A 129 -9.10 -12.17 -16.34
N LYS A 130 -9.88 -13.20 -16.02
CA LYS A 130 -11.04 -13.62 -16.83
C LYS A 130 -12.18 -12.60 -16.79
N ARG A 131 -12.35 -11.90 -15.66
CA ARG A 131 -13.41 -10.91 -15.46
C ARG A 131 -13.09 -9.58 -16.16
N PHE A 132 -11.85 -9.11 -16.07
CA PHE A 132 -11.41 -7.86 -16.68
C PHE A 132 -10.86 -8.10 -18.08
N ARG A 133 -11.75 -8.12 -19.08
CA ARG A 133 -11.39 -8.36 -20.48
C ARG A 133 -10.65 -7.20 -21.12
N TYR A 134 -10.89 -5.99 -20.65
CA TYR A 134 -10.27 -4.74 -21.10
C TYR A 134 -9.87 -3.94 -19.88
N LEU A 135 -8.71 -3.32 -19.94
CA LEU A 135 -8.20 -2.43 -18.90
C LEU A 135 -7.91 -1.06 -19.51
N LEU A 136 -8.56 -0.03 -18.96
CA LEU A 136 -8.25 1.36 -19.29
C LEU A 136 -7.64 2.01 -18.06
N VAL A 137 -6.49 2.64 -18.25
CA VAL A 137 -5.77 3.36 -17.20
C VAL A 137 -5.63 4.80 -17.64
N ASP A 138 -6.25 5.70 -16.89
CA ASP A 138 -6.13 7.14 -17.06
C ASP A 138 -5.06 7.70 -16.10
N GLU A 139 -4.50 8.86 -16.44
CA GLU A 139 -3.44 9.53 -15.69
C GLU A 139 -2.25 8.59 -15.42
N PHE A 140 -1.80 7.90 -16.47
CA PHE A 140 -0.77 6.86 -16.33
C PHE A 140 0.56 7.40 -15.81
N GLN A 141 0.87 8.68 -16.06
CA GLN A 141 2.05 9.37 -15.55
C GLN A 141 2.10 9.40 -14.00
N ASP A 142 0.95 9.38 -13.32
CA ASP A 142 0.85 9.38 -11.86
C ASP A 142 0.92 7.98 -11.23
N THR A 143 1.15 6.95 -12.07
CA THR A 143 1.15 5.56 -11.62
C THR A 143 2.44 5.23 -10.88
N ASN A 144 2.32 4.84 -9.61
CA ASN A 144 3.44 4.36 -8.82
C ASN A 144 3.81 2.90 -9.13
N THR A 145 4.95 2.44 -8.60
CA THR A 145 5.48 1.08 -8.81
C THR A 145 4.47 -0.01 -8.42
N LEU A 146 3.73 0.19 -7.33
CA LEU A 146 2.74 -0.77 -6.83
C LEU A 146 1.53 -0.86 -7.76
N GLN A 147 1.00 0.28 -8.19
CA GLN A 147 -0.10 0.36 -9.17
C GLN A 147 0.31 -0.29 -10.49
N TYR A 148 1.51 0.03 -10.99
CA TYR A 148 2.05 -0.61 -12.18
C TYR A 148 2.18 -2.14 -12.02
N GLY A 149 2.66 -2.61 -10.87
CA GLY A 149 2.74 -4.03 -10.54
C GLY A 149 1.38 -4.74 -10.60
N ILE A 150 0.33 -4.08 -10.10
CA ILE A 150 -1.05 -4.58 -10.13
C ILE A 150 -1.56 -4.66 -11.58
N ILE A 151 -1.39 -3.59 -12.36
CA ILE A 151 -1.75 -3.54 -13.79
C ILE A 151 -1.05 -4.66 -14.54
N ARG A 152 0.26 -4.79 -14.36
CA ARG A 152 1.07 -5.82 -15.02
C ARG A 152 0.59 -7.24 -14.71
N LYS A 153 0.22 -7.54 -13.46
CA LYS A 153 -0.34 -8.86 -13.10
C LYS A 153 -1.63 -9.18 -13.83
N LEU A 154 -2.47 -8.19 -14.12
CA LEU A 154 -3.73 -8.39 -14.84
C LEU A 154 -3.55 -8.62 -16.35
N VAL A 155 -2.55 -7.97 -16.98
CA VAL A 155 -2.45 -7.93 -18.44
C VAL A 155 -1.24 -8.66 -19.00
N HIS A 156 -0.22 -8.96 -18.19
CA HIS A 156 1.01 -9.60 -18.66
C HIS A 156 1.13 -11.01 -18.08
N PHE A 157 0.58 -11.99 -18.81
CA PHE A 157 0.67 -13.42 -18.50
C PHE A 157 0.61 -14.22 -19.81
N GLU A 158 0.97 -15.49 -19.75
CA GLU A 158 0.92 -16.38 -20.90
C GLU A 158 -0.51 -16.51 -21.44
N GLY A 159 -0.69 -16.35 -22.75
CA GLY A 159 -2.02 -16.35 -23.39
C GLY A 159 -2.86 -15.09 -23.17
N SER A 160 -2.30 -14.05 -22.56
CA SER A 160 -3.01 -12.79 -22.36
C SER A 160 -3.32 -12.09 -23.69
N PRO A 161 -4.54 -11.62 -23.91
CA PRO A 161 -4.88 -10.81 -25.09
C PRO A 161 -4.26 -9.39 -25.01
N ARG A 162 -3.69 -9.00 -23.87
CA ARG A 162 -3.07 -7.68 -23.62
C ARG A 162 -3.98 -6.51 -23.96
N ASN A 163 -5.26 -6.64 -23.70
CA ASN A 163 -6.27 -5.60 -23.94
C ASN A 163 -6.14 -4.47 -22.90
N ILE A 164 -5.13 -3.63 -23.06
CA ILE A 164 -4.87 -2.48 -22.22
C ILE A 164 -4.79 -1.21 -23.07
N CYS A 165 -5.41 -0.15 -22.59
CA CYS A 165 -5.24 1.20 -23.09
C CYS A 165 -4.79 2.07 -21.93
N VAL A 166 -3.73 2.83 -22.11
CA VAL A 166 -3.22 3.80 -21.15
C VAL A 166 -3.32 5.20 -21.75
N VAL A 167 -3.77 6.14 -20.95
CA VAL A 167 -3.83 7.57 -21.29
C VAL A 167 -3.01 8.31 -20.26
N GLY A 168 -2.17 9.21 -20.71
CA GLY A 168 -1.32 10.02 -19.84
C GLY A 168 -0.79 11.24 -20.59
N ASP A 169 -0.37 12.23 -19.83
CA ASP A 169 0.22 13.49 -20.31
C ASP A 169 1.70 13.50 -19.92
N ASP A 170 2.59 13.45 -20.90
CA ASP A 170 4.04 13.47 -20.69
C ASP A 170 4.54 14.84 -20.22
N ALA A 171 3.81 15.91 -20.52
CA ALA A 171 4.13 17.27 -20.05
C ALA A 171 3.90 17.47 -18.55
N GLN A 172 3.10 16.61 -17.92
CA GLN A 172 2.83 16.63 -16.47
C GLN A 172 3.73 15.67 -15.67
N SER A 173 4.55 14.87 -16.36
CA SER A 173 5.52 13.98 -15.73
C SER A 173 6.74 14.79 -15.28
N ILE A 174 6.79 15.17 -14.01
CA ILE A 174 7.90 15.89 -13.38
C ILE A 174 8.78 14.91 -12.62
#